data_f34e370285c633dc7f15bdd6389bce4e
#
_entry.id   f34e370285c633dc7f15bdd6389bce4e
#
_cell.length_a   1.000
_cell.length_b   1.000
_cell.length_c   1.000
_cell.angle_alpha   90.00
_cell.angle_beta   90.00
_cell.angle_gamma   90.00
#
_symmetry.space_group_name_H-M   'P 1'
#
loop_
_entity.id
_entity.type
_entity.pdbx_description
1 polymer ?
#
loop_
_entity_poly.entity_id
_entity_poly.type
_entity_poly.pdbx_seq_one_letter_code
_entity_poly.pdbx_strand_id
1 'polypeptide(L)'
;MKSEPPALATWLLEHIRFSNTDEALVGDLLEEFTRGRSAAWYWRQVLLAIVVGFGKEVRIHWILAIRATMIGLTVSTGASMLLLLLIVPLHKHGIMALDSVPRFVPWALTSFLSGTISGWLVAFLHPNNRGAMLLTFAGALLIWSSMGRGVIPGSQPLVNLLIDYVIVIAGVVAGFLISRVPRAGTPSRPSKSPVC
;
A
#
# COMPACT_ATOMS: atom_id res chain seq x y z
N MET A 1 -23.36 -28.58 11.54
CA MET A 1 -23.27 -27.42 10.60
C MET A 1 -21.80 -27.29 10.21
N LYS A 2 -21.46 -27.46 8.91
CA LYS A 2 -20.10 -27.19 8.44
C LYS A 2 -19.89 -25.68 8.50
N SER A 3 -18.98 -25.20 9.35
CA SER A 3 -18.59 -23.80 9.39
C SER A 3 -17.82 -23.49 8.11
N GLU A 4 -18.26 -22.49 7.36
CA GLU A 4 -17.51 -22.01 6.21
C GLU A 4 -16.33 -21.15 6.68
N PRO A 5 -15.17 -21.21 5.99
CA PRO A 5 -14.03 -20.38 6.33
C PRO A 5 -14.37 -18.89 6.10
N PRO A 6 -13.76 -17.97 6.86
CA PRO A 6 -14.01 -16.54 6.71
C PRO A 6 -13.66 -16.07 5.27
N ALA A 7 -14.65 -15.63 4.51
CA ALA A 7 -14.52 -15.28 3.09
C ALA A 7 -13.41 -14.25 2.83
N LEU A 8 -13.25 -13.25 3.71
CA LEU A 8 -12.19 -12.24 3.61
C LEU A 8 -10.79 -12.85 3.80
N ALA A 9 -10.61 -13.81 4.70
CA ALA A 9 -9.31 -14.42 4.93
C ALA A 9 -8.90 -15.31 3.75
N THR A 10 -9.85 -16.06 3.19
CA THR A 10 -9.63 -16.87 1.99
C THR A 10 -9.32 -15.97 0.78
N TRP A 11 -10.09 -14.91 0.59
CA TRP A 11 -9.85 -13.92 -0.45
C TRP A 11 -8.46 -13.28 -0.35
N LEU A 12 -8.03 -12.88 0.87
CA LEU A 12 -6.68 -12.35 1.13
C LEU A 12 -5.60 -13.35 0.70
N LEU A 13 -5.75 -14.61 1.07
CA LEU A 13 -4.79 -15.67 0.76
C LEU A 13 -4.67 -15.90 -0.75
N GLU A 14 -5.79 -15.84 -1.49
CA GLU A 14 -5.83 -16.02 -2.94
C GLU A 14 -5.26 -14.81 -3.71
N HIS A 15 -5.41 -13.58 -3.17
CA HIS A 15 -5.01 -12.37 -3.88
C HIS A 15 -3.61 -11.85 -3.51
N ILE A 16 -3.10 -12.20 -2.32
CA ILE A 16 -1.74 -11.87 -1.86
C ILE A 16 -0.82 -13.07 -2.09
N ARG A 17 -0.59 -13.42 -3.36
CA ARG A 17 0.36 -14.49 -3.72
C ARG A 17 1.78 -13.94 -3.75
N PHE A 18 2.63 -14.45 -2.87
CA PHE A 18 4.06 -14.16 -2.87
C PHE A 18 4.91 -15.26 -3.54
N SER A 19 4.36 -16.47 -3.76
CA SER A 19 5.09 -17.61 -4.32
C SER A 19 4.14 -18.65 -4.94
N ASN A 20 4.64 -19.45 -5.89
CA ASN A 20 3.91 -20.57 -6.48
C ASN A 20 3.60 -21.73 -5.50
N THR A 21 4.16 -21.68 -4.29
CA THR A 21 3.93 -22.68 -3.22
C THR A 21 2.59 -22.47 -2.49
N ASP A 22 1.89 -21.37 -2.79
CA ASP A 22 0.74 -20.92 -2.00
C ASP A 22 -0.52 -21.76 -2.25
N GLU A 23 -0.63 -22.48 -3.39
CA GLU A 23 -1.81 -23.32 -3.68
C GLU A 23 -1.92 -24.53 -2.74
N ALA A 24 -0.79 -25.18 -2.44
CA ALA A 24 -0.76 -26.27 -1.49
C ALA A 24 -1.12 -25.80 -0.07
N LEU A 25 -0.59 -24.64 0.34
CA LEU A 25 -0.86 -24.05 1.64
C LEU A 25 -2.35 -23.69 1.82
N VAL A 26 -2.99 -23.14 0.79
CA VAL A 26 -4.43 -22.83 0.81
C VAL A 26 -5.24 -24.10 1.01
N GLY A 27 -4.90 -25.19 0.29
CA GLY A 27 -5.55 -26.48 0.42
C GLY A 27 -5.43 -27.05 1.84
N ASP A 28 -4.21 -27.04 2.39
CA ASP A 28 -3.93 -27.54 3.74
C ASP A 28 -4.69 -26.75 4.83
N LEU A 29 -4.75 -25.42 4.71
CA LEU A 29 -5.47 -24.57 5.65
C LEU A 29 -6.99 -24.79 5.61
N LEU A 30 -7.55 -25.02 4.42
CA LEU A 30 -8.96 -25.35 4.24
C LEU A 30 -9.29 -26.72 4.82
N GLU A 31 -8.42 -27.70 4.61
CA GLU A 31 -8.59 -29.04 5.16
C GLU A 31 -8.55 -29.02 6.69
N GLU A 32 -7.56 -28.35 7.29
CA GLU A 32 -7.48 -28.19 8.75
C GLU A 32 -8.68 -27.45 9.35
N PHE A 33 -9.21 -26.43 8.63
CA PHE A 33 -10.41 -25.73 9.05
C PHE A 33 -11.63 -26.65 9.05
N THR A 34 -11.80 -27.49 8.01
CA THR A 34 -12.89 -28.46 7.93
C THR A 34 -12.84 -29.55 9.01
N ARG A 35 -11.62 -29.80 9.57
CA ARG A 35 -11.42 -30.69 10.74
C ARG A 35 -11.89 -30.08 12.05
N GLY A 36 -12.43 -28.86 12.06
CA GLY A 36 -13.05 -28.24 13.23
C GLY A 36 -12.21 -27.17 13.93
N ARG A 37 -11.23 -26.60 13.25
CA ARG A 37 -10.47 -25.44 13.76
C ARG A 37 -11.33 -24.18 13.79
N SER A 38 -11.04 -23.28 14.73
CA SER A 38 -11.78 -22.01 14.88
C SER A 38 -11.43 -20.99 13.79
N ALA A 39 -12.36 -20.06 13.52
CA ALA A 39 -12.12 -18.93 12.60
C ALA A 39 -10.92 -18.05 13.03
N ALA A 40 -10.72 -17.87 14.33
CA ALA A 40 -9.57 -17.15 14.88
C ALA A 40 -8.23 -17.86 14.57
N TRP A 41 -8.21 -19.18 14.64
CA TRP A 41 -7.04 -19.97 14.25
C TRP A 41 -6.76 -19.78 12.75
N TYR A 42 -7.78 -19.85 11.90
CA TYR A 42 -7.64 -19.65 10.44
C TYR A 42 -7.06 -18.27 10.11
N TRP A 43 -7.59 -17.21 10.70
CA TRP A 43 -7.06 -15.86 10.56
C TRP A 43 -5.60 -15.74 10.97
N ARG A 44 -5.23 -16.34 12.10
CA ARG A 44 -3.83 -16.35 12.57
C ARG A 44 -2.91 -17.02 11.55
N GLN A 45 -3.30 -18.14 10.97
CA GLN A 45 -2.51 -18.85 9.97
C GLN A 45 -2.38 -18.04 8.68
N VAL A 46 -3.46 -17.44 8.21
CA VAL A 46 -3.45 -16.55 7.03
C VAL A 46 -2.49 -15.37 7.24
N LEU A 47 -2.59 -14.69 8.37
CA LEU A 47 -1.70 -13.57 8.68
C LEU A 47 -0.24 -14.01 8.79
N LEU A 48 0.04 -15.15 9.42
CA LEU A 48 1.40 -15.71 9.49
C LEU A 48 1.94 -16.05 8.12
N ALA A 49 1.14 -16.68 7.25
CA ALA A 49 1.53 -16.99 5.88
C ALA A 49 1.88 -15.73 5.08
N ILE A 50 1.07 -14.67 5.22
CA ILE A 50 1.33 -13.37 4.58
C ILE A 50 2.64 -12.77 5.11
N VAL A 51 2.85 -12.74 6.41
CA VAL A 51 4.07 -12.16 7.03
C VAL A 51 5.32 -12.94 6.62
N VAL A 52 5.27 -14.28 6.65
CA VAL A 52 6.39 -15.13 6.27
C VAL A 52 6.69 -15.00 4.77
N GLY A 53 5.65 -15.06 3.92
CA GLY A 53 5.78 -14.88 2.47
C GLY A 53 6.37 -13.51 2.11
N PHE A 54 5.86 -12.45 2.73
CA PHE A 54 6.39 -11.10 2.59
C PHE A 54 7.85 -11.00 3.05
N GLY A 55 8.19 -11.54 4.23
CA GLY A 55 9.55 -11.52 4.76
C GLY A 55 10.55 -12.25 3.86
N LYS A 56 10.15 -13.39 3.29
CA LYS A 56 10.95 -14.14 2.31
C LYS A 56 11.19 -13.31 1.04
N GLU A 57 10.15 -12.68 0.49
CA GLU A 57 10.24 -11.86 -0.72
C GLU A 57 11.14 -10.65 -0.50
N VAL A 58 10.96 -9.92 0.61
CA VAL A 58 11.83 -8.78 0.97
C VAL A 58 13.27 -9.23 1.18
N ARG A 59 13.51 -10.38 1.81
CA ARG A 59 14.85 -10.91 2.04
C ARG A 59 15.56 -11.28 0.73
N ILE A 60 14.85 -11.86 -0.24
CA ILE A 60 15.40 -12.20 -1.55
C ILE A 60 15.72 -10.93 -2.35
N HIS A 61 14.86 -9.93 -2.27
CA HIS A 61 14.93 -8.69 -3.05
C HIS A 61 15.23 -7.45 -2.19
N TRP A 62 16.04 -7.59 -1.11
CA TRP A 62 16.28 -6.53 -0.13
C TRP A 62 16.83 -5.24 -0.74
N ILE A 63 17.72 -5.35 -1.75
CA ILE A 63 18.27 -4.18 -2.48
C ILE A 63 17.15 -3.43 -3.21
N LEU A 64 16.22 -4.17 -3.85
CA LEU A 64 15.08 -3.56 -4.53
C LEU A 64 14.12 -2.91 -3.52
N ALA A 65 13.94 -3.53 -2.34
CA ALA A 65 13.11 -2.98 -1.27
C ALA A 65 13.69 -1.67 -0.72
N ILE A 66 15.00 -1.60 -0.46
CA ILE A 66 15.67 -0.36 -0.05
C ILE A 66 15.54 0.70 -1.14
N ARG A 67 15.81 0.36 -2.40
CA ARG A 67 15.69 1.29 -3.52
C ARG A 67 14.27 1.82 -3.66
N ALA A 68 13.25 0.96 -3.58
CA ALA A 68 11.85 1.35 -3.64
C ALA A 68 11.47 2.30 -2.51
N THR A 69 11.93 1.99 -1.29
CA THR A 69 11.71 2.83 -0.10
C THR A 69 12.38 4.20 -0.24
N MET A 70 13.65 4.26 -0.64
CA MET A 70 14.37 5.52 -0.82
C MET A 70 13.72 6.39 -1.89
N ILE A 71 13.41 5.82 -3.05
CA ILE A 71 12.73 6.55 -4.14
C ILE A 71 11.35 7.02 -3.67
N GLY A 72 10.57 6.12 -3.06
CA GLY A 72 9.22 6.44 -2.60
C GLY A 72 9.20 7.55 -1.54
N LEU A 73 10.10 7.51 -0.54
CA LEU A 73 10.22 8.55 0.49
C LEU A 73 10.68 9.89 -0.09
N THR A 74 11.67 9.88 -0.98
CA THR A 74 12.17 11.10 -1.64
C THR A 74 11.06 11.76 -2.45
N VAL A 75 10.33 10.97 -3.24
CA VAL A 75 9.22 11.47 -4.07
C VAL A 75 8.06 11.94 -3.18
N SER A 76 7.71 11.21 -2.13
CA SER A 76 6.65 11.61 -1.21
C SER A 76 6.98 12.92 -0.52
N THR A 77 8.21 13.09 -0.02
CA THR A 77 8.65 14.32 0.64
C THR A 77 8.72 15.48 -0.36
N GLY A 78 9.28 15.25 -1.55
CA GLY A 78 9.36 16.25 -2.62
C GLY A 78 7.98 16.71 -3.10
N ALA A 79 7.06 15.76 -3.33
CA ALA A 79 5.69 16.07 -3.71
C ALA A 79 4.95 16.85 -2.62
N SER A 80 5.12 16.49 -1.34
CA SER A 80 4.53 17.22 -0.22
C SER A 80 5.06 18.66 -0.13
N MET A 81 6.37 18.85 -0.29
CA MET A 81 6.98 20.19 -0.30
C MET A 81 6.49 21.04 -1.49
N LEU A 82 6.41 20.44 -2.68
CA LEU A 82 5.90 21.13 -3.87
C LEU A 82 4.44 21.54 -3.69
N LEU A 83 3.59 20.66 -3.17
CA LEU A 83 2.19 20.97 -2.90
C LEU A 83 2.03 22.10 -1.88
N LEU A 84 2.84 22.10 -0.82
CA LEU A 84 2.86 23.18 0.18
C LEU A 84 3.29 24.51 -0.44
N LEU A 85 4.34 24.51 -1.28
CA LEU A 85 4.81 25.69 -1.99
C LEU A 85 3.77 26.26 -2.96
N LEU A 86 2.86 25.44 -3.48
CA LEU A 86 1.74 25.88 -4.31
C LEU A 86 0.57 26.39 -3.48
N ILE A 87 0.20 25.68 -2.42
CA ILE A 87 -0.99 25.99 -1.61
C ILE A 87 -0.80 27.27 -0.80
N VAL A 88 0.38 27.49 -0.19
CA VAL A 88 0.64 28.65 0.67
C VAL A 88 0.49 30.00 -0.07
N PRO A 89 1.10 30.23 -1.26
CA PRO A 89 0.89 31.49 -1.96
C PRO A 89 -0.56 31.65 -2.49
N LEU A 90 -1.21 30.58 -2.96
CA LEU A 90 -2.60 30.62 -3.41
C LEU A 90 -3.55 31.09 -2.30
N HIS A 91 -3.30 30.64 -1.07
CA HIS A 91 -4.03 31.10 0.11
C HIS A 91 -3.73 32.58 0.41
N LYS A 92 -2.45 32.99 0.40
CA LYS A 92 -2.06 34.39 0.67
C LYS A 92 -2.64 35.39 -0.35
N HIS A 93 -2.80 34.96 -1.59
CA HIS A 93 -3.39 35.80 -2.65
C HIS A 93 -4.93 35.75 -2.70
N GLY A 94 -5.58 35.10 -1.74
CA GLY A 94 -7.05 35.02 -1.67
C GLY A 94 -7.71 34.19 -2.79
N ILE A 95 -6.91 33.46 -3.57
CA ILE A 95 -7.41 32.61 -4.66
C ILE A 95 -8.11 31.37 -4.08
N MET A 96 -7.66 30.90 -2.91
CA MET A 96 -8.32 29.83 -2.15
C MET A 96 -8.78 30.37 -0.80
N ALA A 97 -10.09 30.42 -0.58
CA ALA A 97 -10.69 30.75 0.71
C ALA A 97 -10.55 29.58 1.69
N LEU A 98 -9.32 29.29 2.10
CA LEU A 98 -9.03 28.22 3.07
C LEU A 98 -9.44 28.56 4.50
N ASP A 99 -9.81 29.82 4.77
CA ASP A 99 -10.25 30.28 6.10
C ASP A 99 -11.53 29.60 6.57
N SER A 100 -12.41 29.20 5.61
CA SER A 100 -13.63 28.43 5.86
C SER A 100 -13.42 26.92 5.91
N VAL A 101 -12.22 26.43 5.53
CA VAL A 101 -11.90 25.00 5.44
C VAL A 101 -11.14 24.56 6.69
N PRO A 102 -11.57 23.48 7.37
CA PRO A 102 -10.81 22.96 8.50
C PRO A 102 -9.36 22.71 8.16
N ARG A 103 -8.44 23.13 9.03
CA ARG A 103 -6.97 23.06 8.80
C ARG A 103 -6.44 21.66 8.46
N PHE A 104 -7.15 20.61 8.86
CA PHE A 104 -6.76 19.25 8.54
C PHE A 104 -6.97 18.87 7.07
N VAL A 105 -7.89 19.54 6.35
CA VAL A 105 -8.23 19.19 4.95
C VAL A 105 -7.07 19.42 3.98
N PRO A 106 -6.40 20.59 3.96
CA PRO A 106 -5.23 20.79 3.11
C PRO A 106 -4.11 19.79 3.40
N TRP A 107 -3.89 19.49 4.67
CA TRP A 107 -2.91 18.52 5.09
C TRP A 107 -3.27 17.09 4.65
N ALA A 108 -4.52 16.66 4.85
CA ALA A 108 -5.01 15.36 4.42
C ALA A 108 -4.90 15.18 2.89
N LEU A 109 -5.27 16.21 2.13
CA LEU A 109 -5.15 16.23 0.68
C LEU A 109 -3.69 16.10 0.23
N THR A 110 -2.78 16.86 0.85
CA THR A 110 -1.34 16.79 0.57
C THR A 110 -0.79 15.40 0.85
N SER A 111 -1.13 14.80 2.00
CA SER A 111 -0.70 13.45 2.37
C SER A 111 -1.27 12.39 1.42
N PHE A 112 -2.52 12.51 1.04
CA PHE A 112 -3.15 11.59 0.08
C PHE A 112 -2.50 11.68 -1.31
N LEU A 113 -2.33 12.87 -1.86
CA LEU A 113 -1.75 13.08 -3.19
C LEU A 113 -0.28 12.64 -3.23
N SER A 114 0.52 12.99 -2.22
CA SER A 114 1.91 12.56 -2.16
C SER A 114 2.04 11.04 -2.03
N GLY A 115 1.17 10.40 -1.24
CA GLY A 115 1.05 8.94 -1.15
C GLY A 115 0.67 8.30 -2.48
N THR A 116 -0.28 8.92 -3.21
CA THR A 116 -0.72 8.43 -4.53
C THR A 116 0.39 8.49 -5.56
N ILE A 117 1.09 9.62 -5.66
CA ILE A 117 2.20 9.81 -6.62
C ILE A 117 3.34 8.83 -6.32
N SER A 118 3.77 8.74 -5.07
CA SER A 118 4.86 7.85 -4.68
C SER A 118 4.49 6.37 -4.79
N GLY A 119 3.28 5.98 -4.40
CA GLY A 119 2.77 4.61 -4.55
C GLY A 119 2.66 4.19 -6.01
N TRP A 120 2.16 5.08 -6.89
CA TRP A 120 2.14 4.85 -8.33
C TRP A 120 3.54 4.65 -8.89
N LEU A 121 4.50 5.52 -8.52
CA LEU A 121 5.87 5.44 -9.02
C LEU A 121 6.57 4.15 -8.56
N VAL A 122 6.45 3.78 -7.29
CA VAL A 122 7.02 2.54 -6.76
C VAL A 122 6.46 1.32 -7.51
N ALA A 123 5.14 1.27 -7.73
CA ALA A 123 4.49 0.19 -8.46
C ALA A 123 4.90 0.16 -9.94
N PHE A 124 5.11 1.32 -10.55
CA PHE A 124 5.54 1.46 -11.94
C PHE A 124 6.98 0.99 -12.15
N LEU A 125 7.89 1.33 -11.23
CA LEU A 125 9.30 0.97 -11.31
C LEU A 125 9.57 -0.53 -11.00
N HIS A 126 8.66 -1.19 -10.30
CA HIS A 126 8.82 -2.59 -9.87
C HIS A 126 7.70 -3.50 -10.38
N PRO A 127 7.54 -3.69 -11.71
CA PRO A 127 6.39 -4.37 -12.29
C PRO A 127 6.26 -5.84 -11.88
N ASN A 128 7.37 -6.51 -11.58
CA ASN A 128 7.37 -7.94 -11.23
C ASN A 128 7.05 -8.19 -9.74
N ASN A 129 7.43 -7.26 -8.84
CA ASN A 129 7.32 -7.44 -7.38
C ASN A 129 6.52 -6.29 -6.73
N ARG A 130 5.48 -5.80 -7.43
CA ARG A 130 4.71 -4.59 -7.04
C ARG A 130 4.19 -4.66 -5.62
N GLY A 131 3.59 -5.79 -5.23
CA GLY A 131 2.95 -5.94 -3.91
C GLY A 131 3.97 -5.85 -2.76
N ALA A 132 5.07 -6.60 -2.84
CA ALA A 132 6.10 -6.61 -1.80
C ALA A 132 6.79 -5.24 -1.67
N MET A 133 7.11 -4.59 -2.79
CA MET A 133 7.76 -3.27 -2.79
C MET A 133 6.83 -2.18 -2.25
N LEU A 134 5.54 -2.22 -2.58
CA LEU A 134 4.55 -1.30 -2.03
C LEU A 134 4.33 -1.47 -0.53
N LEU A 135 4.26 -2.71 -0.05
CA LEU A 135 4.12 -2.98 1.38
C LEU A 135 5.35 -2.51 2.16
N THR A 136 6.56 -2.74 1.62
CA THR A 136 7.79 -2.24 2.24
C THR A 136 7.81 -0.71 2.29
N PHE A 137 7.46 -0.07 1.17
CA PHE A 137 7.36 1.39 1.09
C PHE A 137 6.29 1.94 2.02
N ALA A 138 5.08 1.35 2.05
CA ALA A 138 4.00 1.77 2.95
C ALA A 138 4.41 1.66 4.42
N GLY A 139 5.05 0.55 4.82
CA GLY A 139 5.59 0.38 6.17
C GLY A 139 6.63 1.43 6.53
N ALA A 140 7.58 1.70 5.64
CA ALA A 140 8.58 2.76 5.85
C ALA A 140 7.95 4.16 5.92
N LEU A 141 6.93 4.43 5.11
CA LEU A 141 6.22 5.70 5.11
C LEU A 141 5.43 5.91 6.41
N LEU A 142 4.83 4.84 6.97
CA LEU A 142 4.18 4.90 8.28
C LEU A 142 5.17 5.19 9.41
N ILE A 143 6.34 4.56 9.40
CA ILE A 143 7.42 4.84 10.36
C ILE A 143 7.89 6.29 10.21
N TRP A 144 8.14 6.74 8.98
CA TRP A 144 8.56 8.10 8.67
C TRP A 144 7.53 9.13 9.14
N SER A 145 6.25 8.91 8.88
CA SER A 145 5.18 9.81 9.31
C SER A 145 5.02 9.87 10.83
N SER A 146 5.34 8.78 11.55
CA SER A 146 5.33 8.78 13.02
C SER A 146 6.50 9.56 13.63
N MET A 147 7.67 9.56 12.99
CA MET A 147 8.86 10.28 13.47
C MET A 147 8.76 11.79 13.26
N GLY A 148 8.12 12.24 12.16
CA GLY A 148 8.02 13.67 11.82
C GLY A 148 7.03 14.47 12.64
N ARG A 149 6.25 13.83 13.51
CA ARG A 149 5.24 14.50 14.33
C ARG A 149 5.81 14.95 15.67
N GLY A 150 6.19 16.21 15.73
CA GLY A 150 6.25 16.89 17.03
C GLY A 150 4.88 16.78 17.72
N VAL A 151 4.87 16.43 18.99
CA VAL A 151 3.65 16.41 19.80
C VAL A 151 3.04 17.81 19.78
N ILE A 152 1.93 17.98 19.06
CA ILE A 152 1.16 19.22 19.08
C ILE A 152 0.43 19.23 20.43
N PRO A 153 0.76 20.15 21.35
CA PRO A 153 0.10 20.22 22.65
C PRO A 153 -1.40 20.43 22.46
N GLY A 154 -2.23 19.63 23.13
CA GLY A 154 -3.70 19.76 23.14
C GLY A 154 -4.47 18.96 22.08
N SER A 155 -3.81 18.26 21.16
CA SER A 155 -4.50 17.36 20.24
C SER A 155 -4.60 15.94 20.82
N GLN A 156 -5.64 15.18 20.44
CA GLN A 156 -5.70 13.74 20.73
C GLN A 156 -4.71 13.01 19.79
N PRO A 157 -3.50 12.68 20.25
CA PRO A 157 -2.40 12.28 19.36
C PRO A 157 -2.69 10.96 18.62
N LEU A 158 -3.40 10.03 19.27
CA LEU A 158 -3.71 8.72 18.69
C LEU A 158 -4.73 8.79 17.55
N VAL A 159 -5.79 9.58 17.71
CA VAL A 159 -6.84 9.72 16.69
C VAL A 159 -6.27 10.37 15.43
N ASN A 160 -5.51 11.44 15.59
CA ASN A 160 -4.88 12.14 14.46
C ASN A 160 -3.85 11.23 13.75
N LEU A 161 -3.10 10.43 14.51
CA LEU A 161 -2.18 9.45 13.95
C LEU A 161 -2.89 8.38 13.13
N LEU A 162 -4.00 7.83 13.64
CA LEU A 162 -4.80 6.84 12.93
C LEU A 162 -5.41 7.39 11.64
N ILE A 163 -5.95 8.61 11.70
CA ILE A 163 -6.51 9.28 10.50
C ILE A 163 -5.43 9.47 9.44
N ASP A 164 -4.22 9.90 9.84
CA ASP A 164 -3.11 10.05 8.90
C ASP A 164 -2.70 8.74 8.25
N TYR A 165 -2.58 7.69 9.04
CA TYR A 165 -2.25 6.37 8.51
C TYR A 165 -3.27 5.89 7.50
N VAL A 166 -4.57 6.07 7.78
CA VAL A 166 -5.64 5.72 6.84
C VAL A 166 -5.51 6.52 5.55
N ILE A 167 -5.27 7.84 5.63
CA ILE A 167 -5.13 8.72 4.47
C ILE A 167 -3.91 8.33 3.63
N VAL A 168 -2.77 8.13 4.26
CA VAL A 168 -1.51 7.74 3.59
C VAL A 168 -1.65 6.39 2.91
N ILE A 169 -2.20 5.39 3.60
CA ILE A 169 -2.43 4.06 3.04
C ILE A 169 -3.42 4.14 1.86
N ALA A 170 -4.51 4.88 2.01
CA ALA A 170 -5.47 5.09 0.94
C ALA A 170 -4.83 5.73 -0.30
N GLY A 171 -3.93 6.71 -0.11
CA GLY A 171 -3.15 7.30 -1.18
C GLY A 171 -2.25 6.28 -1.90
N VAL A 172 -1.48 5.51 -1.15
CA VAL A 172 -0.58 4.47 -1.71
C VAL A 172 -1.38 3.41 -2.48
N VAL A 173 -2.53 2.97 -1.95
CA VAL A 173 -3.42 2.01 -2.62
C VAL A 173 -4.01 2.62 -3.90
N ALA A 174 -4.45 3.87 -3.88
CA ALA A 174 -4.94 4.57 -5.06
C ALA A 174 -3.86 4.64 -6.15
N GLY A 175 -2.62 4.97 -5.81
CA GLY A 175 -1.48 4.98 -6.72
C GLY A 175 -1.22 3.61 -7.35
N PHE A 176 -1.31 2.56 -6.56
CA PHE A 176 -1.19 1.18 -7.04
C PHE A 176 -2.31 0.80 -8.03
N LEU A 177 -3.55 1.13 -7.72
CA LEU A 177 -4.68 0.86 -8.61
C LEU A 177 -4.54 1.60 -9.95
N ILE A 178 -4.11 2.86 -9.92
CA ILE A 178 -3.82 3.64 -11.14
C ILE A 178 -2.73 2.96 -11.97
N SER A 179 -1.70 2.39 -11.34
CA SER A 179 -0.61 1.69 -12.05
C SER A 179 -1.06 0.42 -12.77
N ARG A 180 -2.22 -0.14 -12.40
CA ARG A 180 -2.81 -1.36 -13.02
C ARG A 180 -3.69 -1.07 -14.23
N VAL A 181 -4.06 0.19 -14.46
CA VAL A 181 -4.92 0.54 -15.61
C VAL A 181 -4.18 0.17 -16.91
N PRO A 182 -4.74 -0.72 -17.74
CA PRO A 182 -4.12 -1.11 -19.00
C PRO A 182 -3.94 0.14 -19.87
N ARG A 183 -2.73 0.36 -20.38
CA ARG A 183 -2.52 1.40 -21.37
C ARG A 183 -3.27 0.99 -22.64
N ALA A 184 -4.38 1.66 -22.92
CA ALA A 184 -5.10 1.51 -24.19
C ALA A 184 -4.11 1.83 -25.33
N GLY A 185 -3.67 0.80 -26.08
CA GLY A 185 -2.83 1.01 -27.25
C GLY A 185 -1.53 0.20 -27.36
N THR A 186 -1.23 -0.73 -26.45
CA THR A 186 -0.15 -1.70 -26.74
C THR A 186 -0.66 -2.72 -27.76
N PRO A 187 -0.20 -2.67 -29.05
CA PRO A 187 -0.58 -3.67 -30.03
C PRO A 187 -0.15 -5.03 -29.50
N SER A 188 -1.08 -5.99 -29.51
CA SER A 188 -0.84 -7.38 -29.15
C SER A 188 0.38 -7.85 -29.95
N ARG A 189 1.43 -8.21 -29.24
CA ARG A 189 2.64 -8.79 -29.85
C ARG A 189 2.21 -9.99 -30.67
N PRO A 190 2.46 -10.04 -31.98
CA PRO A 190 2.04 -11.17 -32.79
C PRO A 190 2.63 -12.44 -32.18
N SER A 191 1.77 -13.41 -31.91
CA SER A 191 2.18 -14.71 -31.41
C SER A 191 3.16 -15.29 -32.40
N LYS A 192 4.41 -15.50 -31.95
CA LYS A 192 5.38 -16.26 -32.74
C LYS A 192 4.80 -17.67 -32.90
N SER A 193 4.24 -17.95 -34.08
CA SER A 193 3.90 -19.32 -34.46
C SER A 193 5.15 -20.18 -34.31
N PRO A 194 5.07 -21.35 -33.69
CA PRO A 194 6.19 -22.29 -33.69
C PRO A 194 6.49 -22.66 -35.14
N VAL A 195 7.70 -22.37 -35.58
CA VAL A 195 8.25 -22.88 -36.85
C VAL A 195 8.45 -24.37 -36.62
N CYS A 196 7.67 -25.20 -37.33
CA CYS A 196 7.88 -26.65 -37.43
C CYS A 196 9.18 -26.95 -38.16
#